data_033dffe69a7045b41e72f63cca912ddb
#
_entry.id   033dffe69a7045b41e72f63cca912ddb
#
_cell.length_a   1.000
_cell.length_b   1.000
_cell.length_c   1.000
_cell.angle_alpha   90.00
_cell.angle_beta   90.00
_cell.angle_gamma   90.00
#
_symmetry.space_group_name_H-M   'P 1'
#
loop_
_entity.id
_entity.type
_entity.pdbx_description
1 polymer ?
#
loop_
_entity_poly.entity_id
_entity_poly.type
_entity_poly.pdbx_seq_one_letter_code
_entity_poly.pdbx_strand_id
1 'polypeptide(L)'
;MDRVYRNFYRQFYLKTGGFIPTKPLNQNLFPGDFFQIKNGEIILLGNVYRNAILNKLEIDISSPIALNAAAWNFSDGISKPYSGRGHGNAAIDGQFEFSKQILGFARKGSFIFKAENPESVKINNWNEIQQSLIIKFTQAVYTFRELYVVTESAAPSITTLAVAGEENAELELVSDTENFGLVDIFGHSSTKTIQSKDILYYHRETKRKPAYFKAKKLTVQDEKISYFISDFINKNNNSSEWTKDLFESFDSDIDYNSQNIIQNPQGHFLDMLQSNELNVNTALLYFKWTDANLDDVEKLFENYGN
;
A
#
# COMPACT_ATOMS: atom_id res chain seq x y z
N MET A 1 -6.03 3.85 16.41
CA MET A 1 -6.47 4.68 15.25
C MET A 1 -6.41 3.89 13.94
N ASP A 2 -5.39 3.15 13.70
CA ASP A 2 -5.10 2.49 12.41
C ASP A 2 -6.15 1.47 11.92
N ARG A 3 -6.80 0.73 12.81
CA ARG A 3 -7.80 -0.28 12.43
C ARG A 3 -9.02 0.29 11.69
N VAL A 4 -9.33 1.58 11.87
CA VAL A 4 -10.47 2.23 11.22
C VAL A 4 -10.27 2.35 9.71
N TYR A 5 -9.02 2.56 9.27
CA TYR A 5 -8.69 2.67 7.84
C TYR A 5 -8.53 1.32 7.14
N ARG A 6 -8.36 0.23 7.87
CA ARG A 6 -8.10 -1.11 7.32
C ARG A 6 -9.14 -1.53 6.29
N ASN A 7 -10.44 -1.25 6.56
CA ASN A 7 -11.52 -1.56 5.62
C ASN A 7 -11.35 -0.81 4.29
N PHE A 8 -11.01 0.49 4.34
CA PHE A 8 -10.74 1.27 3.13
C PHE A 8 -9.59 0.68 2.32
N TYR A 9 -8.44 0.36 2.91
CA TYR A 9 -7.28 -0.19 2.20
C TYR A 9 -7.58 -1.54 1.56
N ARG A 10 -8.29 -2.43 2.25
CA ARG A 10 -8.73 -3.73 1.70
C ARG A 10 -9.64 -3.55 0.49
N GLN A 11 -10.69 -2.73 0.63
CA GLN A 11 -11.63 -2.46 -0.44
C GLN A 11 -10.94 -1.76 -1.61
N PHE A 12 -10.02 -0.86 -1.33
CA PHE A 12 -9.23 -0.18 -2.35
C PHE A 12 -8.44 -1.19 -3.19
N TYR A 13 -7.68 -2.05 -2.55
CA TYR A 13 -6.93 -3.12 -3.22
C TYR A 13 -7.83 -3.97 -4.14
N LEU A 14 -8.96 -4.42 -3.62
CA LEU A 14 -9.89 -5.29 -4.34
C LEU A 14 -10.58 -4.56 -5.52
N LYS A 15 -11.00 -3.32 -5.32
CA LYS A 15 -11.75 -2.55 -6.33
C LYS A 15 -10.88 -2.02 -7.45
N THR A 16 -9.64 -1.64 -7.15
CA THR A 16 -8.72 -1.04 -8.12
C THR A 16 -7.81 -2.05 -8.83
N GLY A 17 -7.98 -3.35 -8.56
CA GLY A 17 -7.18 -4.41 -9.19
C GLY A 17 -5.74 -4.44 -8.68
N GLY A 18 -5.57 -4.38 -7.36
CA GLY A 18 -4.30 -4.59 -6.69
C GLY A 18 -3.49 -3.32 -6.39
N PHE A 19 -4.04 -2.12 -6.57
CA PHE A 19 -3.38 -0.93 -6.06
C PHE A 19 -3.49 -0.84 -4.54
N ILE A 20 -2.43 -0.40 -3.90
CA ILE A 20 -2.31 -0.19 -2.46
C ILE A 20 -2.15 1.31 -2.21
N PRO A 21 -2.97 1.94 -1.36
CA PRO A 21 -2.74 3.32 -0.94
C PRO A 21 -1.47 3.42 -0.08
N THR A 22 -0.70 4.49 -0.23
CA THR A 22 0.42 4.76 0.69
C THR A 22 -0.10 5.06 2.10
N LYS A 23 0.72 4.78 3.10
CA LYS A 23 0.41 5.11 4.49
C LYS A 23 1.59 5.91 5.07
N PRO A 24 1.41 7.20 5.33
CA PRO A 24 0.21 8.02 5.11
C PRO A 24 -0.11 8.27 3.62
N LEU A 25 -1.36 8.63 3.32
CA LEU A 25 -1.86 8.85 1.94
C LEU A 25 -1.17 9.99 1.16
N ASN A 26 -0.34 10.77 1.80
CA ASN A 26 0.41 11.87 1.17
C ASN A 26 1.85 11.47 0.77
N GLN A 27 2.28 10.25 1.04
CA GLN A 27 3.58 9.74 0.63
C GLN A 27 3.56 9.46 -0.87
N ASN A 28 4.56 9.94 -1.61
CA ASN A 28 4.69 9.66 -3.02
C ASN A 28 5.58 8.44 -3.22
N LEU A 29 5.14 7.49 -4.05
CA LEU A 29 5.93 6.35 -4.50
C LEU A 29 5.93 6.29 -6.02
N PHE A 30 7.10 6.15 -6.61
CA PHE A 30 7.31 6.12 -8.05
C PHE A 30 7.75 4.73 -8.52
N PRO A 31 7.52 4.36 -9.78
CA PRO A 31 8.05 3.12 -10.32
C PRO A 31 9.57 3.04 -10.10
N GLY A 32 10.04 1.89 -9.63
CA GLY A 32 11.43 1.68 -9.25
C GLY A 32 11.78 2.07 -7.80
N ASP A 33 10.90 2.72 -7.06
CA ASP A 33 11.12 2.89 -5.62
C ASP A 33 11.11 1.53 -4.93
N PHE A 34 12.09 1.31 -4.04
CA PHE A 34 12.13 0.10 -3.23
C PHE A 34 12.05 0.45 -1.74
N PHE A 35 11.30 -0.37 -1.01
CA PHE A 35 10.91 -0.08 0.35
C PHE A 35 10.71 -1.36 1.17
N GLN A 36 10.57 -1.19 2.48
CA GLN A 36 10.13 -2.21 3.43
C GLN A 36 8.86 -1.75 4.14
N ILE A 37 8.05 -2.71 4.60
CA ILE A 37 6.95 -2.44 5.53
C ILE A 37 7.42 -2.86 6.92
N LYS A 38 7.58 -1.90 7.83
CA LYS A 38 7.98 -2.14 9.22
C LYS A 38 7.04 -1.40 10.16
N ASN A 39 6.51 -2.10 11.16
CA ASN A 39 5.63 -1.52 12.19
C ASN A 39 4.42 -0.77 11.59
N GLY A 40 3.89 -1.26 10.48
CA GLY A 40 2.77 -0.63 9.80
C GLY A 40 3.11 0.61 8.97
N GLU A 41 4.39 0.88 8.73
CA GLU A 41 4.87 2.02 7.94
C GLU A 41 5.64 1.60 6.71
N ILE A 42 5.51 2.37 5.63
CA ILE A 42 6.31 2.20 4.43
C ILE A 42 7.62 2.98 4.59
N ILE A 43 8.72 2.25 4.71
CA ILE A 43 10.06 2.81 4.83
C ILE A 43 10.74 2.77 3.46
N LEU A 44 10.81 3.93 2.80
CA LEU A 44 11.49 4.07 1.51
C LEU A 44 13.00 3.91 1.71
N LEU A 45 13.61 2.95 1.01
CA LEU A 45 15.06 2.69 1.05
C LEU A 45 15.79 3.38 -0.11
N GLY A 46 15.12 3.60 -1.22
CA GLY A 46 15.70 4.26 -2.38
C GLY A 46 14.89 4.04 -3.66
N ASN A 47 15.56 4.27 -4.80
CA ASN A 47 14.97 4.02 -6.11
C ASN A 47 16.04 3.34 -7.00
N VAL A 48 15.64 2.30 -7.73
CA VAL A 48 16.58 1.41 -8.45
C VAL A 48 17.45 2.13 -9.49
N TYR A 49 16.96 3.18 -10.12
CA TYR A 49 17.74 3.95 -11.09
C TYR A 49 18.41 5.20 -10.49
N ARG A 50 17.83 5.80 -9.45
CA ARG A 50 18.43 6.96 -8.75
C ARG A 50 19.62 6.54 -7.91
N ASN A 51 19.57 5.36 -7.31
CA ASN A 51 20.65 4.78 -6.51
C ASN A 51 21.64 3.94 -7.35
N ALA A 52 21.56 4.02 -8.68
CA ALA A 52 22.43 3.30 -9.62
C ALA A 52 22.48 1.76 -9.42
N ILE A 53 21.38 1.17 -8.89
CA ILE A 53 21.21 -0.28 -8.82
C ILE A 53 21.04 -0.84 -10.23
N LEU A 54 20.20 -0.19 -11.05
CA LEU A 54 20.14 -0.40 -12.49
C LEU A 54 20.49 0.88 -13.23
N ASN A 55 21.01 0.74 -14.45
CA ASN A 55 21.18 1.90 -15.32
C ASN A 55 19.79 2.41 -15.75
N LYS A 56 19.64 3.72 -15.82
CA LYS A 56 18.39 4.35 -16.25
C LYS A 56 17.92 3.87 -17.63
N LEU A 57 18.84 3.48 -18.52
CA LEU A 57 18.54 2.96 -19.85
C LEU A 57 18.02 1.50 -19.84
N GLU A 58 18.20 0.78 -18.74
CA GLU A 58 17.73 -0.60 -18.60
C GLU A 58 16.24 -0.67 -18.20
N ILE A 59 15.67 0.44 -17.74
CA ILE A 59 14.29 0.50 -17.26
C ILE A 59 13.44 1.26 -18.26
N ASP A 60 12.44 0.60 -18.81
CA ASP A 60 11.41 1.21 -19.64
C ASP A 60 10.18 1.57 -18.78
N ILE A 61 9.93 2.88 -18.65
CA ILE A 61 8.80 3.42 -17.90
C ILE A 61 7.77 3.99 -18.89
N SER A 62 6.52 3.54 -18.75
CA SER A 62 5.42 3.99 -19.60
C SER A 62 5.17 5.49 -19.51
N SER A 63 4.59 6.07 -20.56
CA SER A 63 3.84 7.32 -20.43
C SER A 63 2.61 7.10 -19.53
N PRO A 64 2.01 8.17 -18.96
CA PRO A 64 0.77 8.06 -18.19
C PRO A 64 -0.34 7.36 -18.99
N ILE A 65 -1.00 6.39 -18.37
CA ILE A 65 -2.08 5.59 -18.94
C ILE A 65 -3.33 5.84 -18.10
N ALA A 66 -4.44 6.21 -18.76
CA ALA A 66 -5.71 6.40 -18.07
C ALA A 66 -6.23 5.07 -17.51
N LEU A 67 -6.69 5.11 -16.26
CA LEU A 67 -7.30 3.99 -15.56
C LEU A 67 -8.83 4.08 -15.61
N ASN A 68 -9.52 2.96 -15.38
CA ASN A 68 -10.98 2.94 -15.32
C ASN A 68 -11.49 3.73 -14.11
N ALA A 69 -11.99 4.94 -14.33
CA ALA A 69 -12.48 5.82 -13.27
C ALA A 69 -13.60 5.20 -12.42
N ALA A 70 -14.42 4.29 -12.96
CA ALA A 70 -15.48 3.63 -12.19
C ALA A 70 -14.93 2.76 -11.04
N ALA A 71 -13.77 2.13 -11.23
CA ALA A 71 -13.11 1.34 -10.19
C ALA A 71 -12.52 2.20 -9.06
N TRP A 72 -12.41 3.51 -9.26
CA TRP A 72 -11.84 4.48 -8.32
C TRP A 72 -12.90 5.34 -7.62
N ASN A 73 -14.17 4.90 -7.68
CA ASN A 73 -15.31 5.57 -7.04
C ASN A 73 -16.14 4.52 -6.31
N PHE A 74 -16.00 4.44 -4.99
CA PHE A 74 -16.69 3.44 -4.18
C PHE A 74 -16.86 3.88 -2.73
N SER A 75 -17.81 3.25 -2.05
CA SER A 75 -18.11 3.52 -0.65
C SER A 75 -18.54 2.24 0.06
N ASP A 76 -18.48 2.27 1.38
CA ASP A 76 -19.00 1.23 2.25
C ASP A 76 -19.73 1.85 3.44
N GLY A 77 -20.96 1.40 3.68
CA GLY A 77 -21.79 1.86 4.79
C GLY A 77 -22.22 3.34 4.69
N ILE A 78 -22.46 3.84 3.47
CA ILE A 78 -22.87 5.22 3.23
C ILE A 78 -24.34 5.29 2.86
N SER A 79 -25.05 6.24 3.47
CA SER A 79 -26.38 6.70 3.07
C SER A 79 -26.33 8.17 2.66
N LYS A 80 -27.30 8.58 1.85
CA LYS A 80 -27.45 9.98 1.42
C LYS A 80 -28.82 10.47 1.89
N PRO A 81 -28.98 10.78 3.19
CA PRO A 81 -30.29 11.14 3.76
C PRO A 81 -30.84 12.45 3.16
N TYR A 82 -29.97 13.29 2.64
CA TYR A 82 -30.38 14.52 1.98
C TYR A 82 -29.48 14.84 0.79
N SER A 83 -30.11 15.20 -0.32
CA SER A 83 -29.46 15.81 -1.47
C SER A 83 -30.45 16.76 -2.12
N GLY A 84 -30.12 18.05 -2.23
CA GLY A 84 -31.06 19.05 -2.72
C GLY A 84 -30.39 20.41 -2.91
N ARG A 85 -31.24 21.42 -3.20
CA ARG A 85 -30.82 22.81 -3.33
C ARG A 85 -31.06 23.56 -2.03
N GLY A 86 -30.19 24.46 -1.71
CA GLY A 86 -30.37 25.50 -0.72
C GLY A 86 -30.40 26.87 -1.38
N HIS A 87 -31.05 27.80 -0.72
CA HIS A 87 -31.04 29.21 -1.11
C HIS A 87 -30.36 30.01 -0.01
N GLY A 88 -29.45 30.89 -0.39
CA GLY A 88 -28.78 31.78 0.51
C GLY A 88 -28.99 33.23 0.08
N ASN A 89 -28.91 34.16 1.03
CA ASN A 89 -28.93 35.59 0.74
C ASN A 89 -27.53 36.15 0.99
N ALA A 90 -26.93 36.75 -0.04
CA ALA A 90 -25.72 37.52 0.11
C ALA A 90 -26.06 38.99 0.33
N ALA A 91 -25.36 39.66 1.24
CA ALA A 91 -25.65 41.06 1.60
C ALA A 91 -25.45 42.05 0.42
N ILE A 92 -24.72 41.66 -0.61
CA ILE A 92 -24.36 42.49 -1.76
C ILE A 92 -24.99 42.02 -3.07
N ASP A 93 -25.08 40.68 -3.28
CA ASP A 93 -25.44 40.08 -4.60
C ASP A 93 -26.84 39.43 -4.65
N GLY A 94 -27.65 39.58 -3.59
CA GLY A 94 -29.01 39.05 -3.56
C GLY A 94 -29.08 37.54 -3.25
N GLN A 95 -30.06 36.83 -3.83
CA GLN A 95 -30.27 35.41 -3.62
C GLN A 95 -29.31 34.57 -4.51
N PHE A 96 -28.65 33.60 -3.89
CA PHE A 96 -27.88 32.62 -4.62
C PHE A 96 -28.33 31.20 -4.29
N GLU A 97 -28.26 30.33 -5.28
CA GLU A 97 -28.56 28.90 -5.15
C GLU A 97 -27.29 28.09 -4.94
N PHE A 98 -27.35 27.06 -4.11
CA PHE A 98 -26.27 26.13 -3.91
C PHE A 98 -26.80 24.70 -3.79
N SER A 99 -25.98 23.73 -4.19
CA SER A 99 -26.28 22.31 -3.94
C SER A 99 -25.81 21.90 -2.56
N LYS A 100 -26.67 21.18 -1.82
CA LYS A 100 -26.39 20.67 -0.48
C LYS A 100 -26.56 19.16 -0.45
N GLN A 101 -25.62 18.45 0.17
CA GLN A 101 -25.70 17.03 0.38
C GLN A 101 -25.27 16.66 1.81
N ILE A 102 -26.01 15.75 2.42
CA ILE A 102 -25.63 15.13 3.70
C ILE A 102 -25.31 13.67 3.44
N LEU A 103 -24.14 13.23 3.88
CA LEU A 103 -23.70 11.84 3.86
C LEU A 103 -23.77 11.30 5.29
N GLY A 104 -24.52 10.21 5.49
CA GLY A 104 -24.58 9.47 6.75
C GLY A 104 -23.71 8.22 6.67
N PHE A 105 -22.97 7.92 7.72
CA PHE A 105 -22.06 6.79 7.84
C PHE A 105 -22.62 5.81 8.87
N ALA A 106 -22.94 4.59 8.43
CA ALA A 106 -23.67 3.61 9.24
C ALA A 106 -22.89 3.08 10.43
N ARG A 107 -21.56 3.03 10.34
CA ARG A 107 -20.69 2.44 11.37
C ARG A 107 -19.30 3.06 11.36
N LYS A 108 -18.59 2.86 12.45
CA LYS A 108 -17.15 3.17 12.54
C LYS A 108 -16.37 2.49 11.42
N GLY A 109 -15.53 3.24 10.70
CA GLY A 109 -14.77 2.76 9.56
C GLY A 109 -15.57 2.68 8.24
N SER A 110 -16.84 3.11 8.22
CA SER A 110 -17.53 3.41 6.97
C SER A 110 -16.82 4.51 6.23
N PHE A 111 -16.79 4.44 4.91
CA PHE A 111 -16.03 5.40 4.12
C PHE A 111 -16.68 5.67 2.75
N ILE A 112 -16.31 6.81 2.17
CA ILE A 112 -16.55 7.13 0.77
C ILE A 112 -15.25 7.62 0.15
N PHE A 113 -14.93 7.09 -1.03
CA PHE A 113 -13.76 7.42 -1.81
C PHE A 113 -14.16 7.77 -3.24
N LYS A 114 -13.62 8.87 -3.73
CA LYS A 114 -13.77 9.31 -5.12
C LYS A 114 -12.47 9.84 -5.65
N ALA A 115 -12.11 9.40 -6.85
CA ALA A 115 -10.95 9.89 -7.58
C ALA A 115 -11.34 10.27 -9.00
N GLU A 116 -10.84 11.40 -9.48
CA GLU A 116 -11.06 11.90 -10.83
C GLU A 116 -9.83 11.68 -11.70
N ASN A 117 -10.07 11.26 -12.94
CA ASN A 117 -9.03 11.04 -13.95
C ASN A 117 -7.79 10.32 -13.42
N PRO A 118 -7.95 9.10 -12.85
CA PRO A 118 -6.81 8.33 -12.39
C PRO A 118 -5.95 7.90 -13.58
N GLU A 119 -4.66 8.14 -13.48
CA GLU A 119 -3.66 7.72 -14.46
C GLU A 119 -2.56 6.95 -13.75
N SER A 120 -1.97 5.96 -14.41
CA SER A 120 -0.83 5.23 -13.90
C SER A 120 0.38 5.33 -14.80
N VAL A 121 1.54 5.17 -14.18
CA VAL A 121 2.85 5.01 -14.81
C VAL A 121 3.44 3.71 -14.30
N LYS A 122 3.95 2.86 -15.19
CA LYS A 122 4.46 1.53 -14.84
C LYS A 122 5.79 1.20 -15.50
N ILE A 123 6.47 0.21 -14.96
CA ILE A 123 7.62 -0.42 -15.59
C ILE A 123 7.11 -1.41 -16.64
N ASN A 124 7.43 -1.18 -17.91
CA ASN A 124 6.97 -2.02 -19.02
C ASN A 124 7.79 -3.31 -19.13
N ASN A 125 9.09 -3.22 -18.91
CA ASN A 125 10.05 -4.32 -19.13
C ASN A 125 10.42 -5.06 -17.82
N TRP A 126 9.47 -5.20 -16.88
CA TRP A 126 9.72 -5.88 -15.61
C TRP A 126 10.34 -7.27 -15.79
N ASN A 127 9.82 -8.05 -16.74
CA ASN A 127 10.29 -9.42 -16.99
C ASN A 127 11.77 -9.49 -17.39
N GLU A 128 12.30 -8.43 -18.01
CA GLU A 128 13.70 -8.35 -18.44
C GLU A 128 14.62 -7.98 -17.28
N ILE A 129 14.16 -7.08 -16.38
CA ILE A 129 15.02 -6.52 -15.31
C ILE A 129 14.94 -7.28 -13.99
N GLN A 130 13.91 -8.10 -13.75
CA GLN A 130 13.63 -8.71 -12.45
C GLN A 130 14.78 -9.59 -11.92
N GLN A 131 15.47 -10.33 -12.79
CA GLN A 131 16.61 -11.16 -12.41
C GLN A 131 17.83 -10.30 -12.08
N SER A 132 18.11 -9.30 -12.89
CA SER A 132 19.17 -8.33 -12.65
C SER A 132 18.99 -7.60 -11.33
N LEU A 133 17.73 -7.26 -10.98
CA LEU A 133 17.42 -6.66 -9.69
C LEU A 133 17.76 -7.57 -8.50
N ILE A 134 17.41 -8.86 -8.56
CA ILE A 134 17.80 -9.82 -7.51
C ILE A 134 19.32 -9.82 -7.33
N ILE A 135 20.07 -9.96 -8.41
CA ILE A 135 21.55 -9.97 -8.39
C ILE A 135 22.11 -8.68 -7.78
N LYS A 136 21.61 -7.54 -8.23
CA LYS A 136 22.10 -6.23 -7.78
C LYS A 136 21.77 -5.95 -6.33
N PHE A 137 20.60 -6.37 -5.86
CA PHE A 137 20.24 -6.21 -4.46
C PHE A 137 21.08 -7.06 -3.53
N THR A 138 21.58 -8.25 -3.94
CA THR A 138 22.54 -9.02 -3.15
C THR A 138 23.85 -8.27 -2.91
N GLN A 139 24.17 -7.32 -3.77
CA GLN A 139 25.40 -6.52 -3.66
C GLN A 139 25.21 -5.19 -2.93
N ALA A 140 23.98 -4.63 -2.95
CA ALA A 140 23.69 -3.28 -2.51
C ALA A 140 22.87 -3.19 -1.22
N VAL A 141 22.09 -4.21 -0.89
CA VAL A 141 21.16 -4.20 0.24
C VAL A 141 21.54 -5.28 1.25
N TYR A 142 21.70 -4.87 2.51
CA TYR A 142 22.09 -5.77 3.60
C TYR A 142 20.99 -6.69 4.08
N THR A 143 19.72 -6.41 3.77
CA THR A 143 18.58 -7.25 4.17
C THR A 143 17.58 -7.39 3.03
N PHE A 144 17.19 -8.64 2.75
CA PHE A 144 16.17 -9.01 1.76
C PHE A 144 14.80 -9.21 2.38
N ARG A 145 14.71 -9.13 3.71
CA ARG A 145 13.47 -9.32 4.42
C ARG A 145 12.49 -8.22 4.07
N GLU A 146 11.31 -8.63 3.57
CA GLU A 146 10.23 -7.71 3.22
C GLU A 146 10.61 -6.59 2.25
N LEU A 147 11.47 -6.90 1.29
CA LEU A 147 11.84 -5.96 0.23
C LEU A 147 10.77 -5.92 -0.85
N TYR A 148 10.29 -4.72 -1.13
CA TYR A 148 9.31 -4.44 -2.19
C TYR A 148 9.90 -3.48 -3.21
N VAL A 149 9.49 -3.63 -4.48
CA VAL A 149 9.79 -2.68 -5.56
C VAL A 149 8.48 -2.24 -6.20
N VAL A 150 8.26 -0.94 -6.28
CA VAL A 150 7.10 -0.35 -6.95
C VAL A 150 7.22 -0.59 -8.45
N THR A 151 6.25 -1.27 -9.02
CA THR A 151 6.19 -1.54 -10.47
C THR A 151 5.24 -0.63 -11.21
N GLU A 152 4.21 -0.12 -10.52
CA GLU A 152 3.22 0.79 -11.08
C GLU A 152 2.78 1.79 -10.01
N SER A 153 2.65 3.07 -10.39
CA SER A 153 2.13 4.13 -9.51
C SER A 153 0.96 4.82 -10.17
N ALA A 154 -0.08 5.11 -9.39
CA ALA A 154 -1.24 5.83 -9.88
C ALA A 154 -1.42 7.17 -9.18
N ALA A 155 -1.83 8.18 -9.97
CA ALA A 155 -2.01 9.56 -9.56
C ALA A 155 -3.30 10.13 -10.15
N PRO A 156 -4.41 10.13 -9.41
CA PRO A 156 -5.61 10.87 -9.78
C PRO A 156 -5.39 12.38 -9.84
N SER A 157 -6.18 13.08 -10.65
CA SER A 157 -6.14 14.56 -10.68
C SER A 157 -6.72 15.17 -9.40
N ILE A 158 -7.80 14.57 -8.90
CA ILE A 158 -8.43 14.93 -7.62
C ILE A 158 -8.72 13.62 -6.87
N THR A 159 -8.48 13.63 -5.57
CA THR A 159 -8.85 12.53 -4.67
C THR A 159 -9.60 13.08 -3.49
N THR A 160 -10.70 12.45 -3.12
CA THR A 160 -11.47 12.78 -1.91
C THR A 160 -11.78 11.50 -1.15
N LEU A 161 -11.45 11.48 0.14
CA LEU A 161 -11.72 10.37 1.05
C LEU A 161 -12.34 10.92 2.34
N ALA A 162 -13.44 10.34 2.77
CA ALA A 162 -13.99 10.54 4.10
C ALA A 162 -14.14 9.20 4.81
N VAL A 163 -13.73 9.13 6.08
CA VAL A 163 -13.80 7.92 6.92
C VAL A 163 -14.44 8.28 8.26
N ALA A 164 -15.45 7.52 8.66
CA ALA A 164 -16.14 7.70 9.92
C ALA A 164 -15.32 7.20 11.12
N GLY A 165 -15.26 8.01 12.16
CA GLY A 165 -14.65 7.67 13.45
C GLY A 165 -15.57 6.87 14.36
N GLU A 166 -16.87 7.11 14.24
CA GLU A 166 -17.91 6.45 15.04
C GLU A 166 -19.11 6.08 14.16
N GLU A 167 -20.08 5.36 14.71
CA GLU A 167 -21.34 5.08 14.03
C GLU A 167 -22.23 6.34 13.97
N ASN A 168 -23.09 6.43 12.97
CA ASN A 168 -23.96 7.58 12.72
C ASN A 168 -23.21 8.90 12.55
N ALA A 169 -21.97 8.83 12.08
CA ALA A 169 -21.21 10.00 11.66
C ALA A 169 -21.86 10.67 10.45
N GLU A 170 -21.73 11.97 10.33
CA GLU A 170 -22.34 12.76 9.27
C GLU A 170 -21.34 13.74 8.65
N LEU A 171 -21.48 13.94 7.34
CA LEU A 171 -20.70 14.92 6.58
C LEU A 171 -21.66 15.76 5.74
N GLU A 172 -21.69 17.06 6.02
CA GLU A 172 -22.49 18.04 5.29
C GLU A 172 -21.63 18.80 4.29
N LEU A 173 -22.07 18.73 3.03
CA LEU A 173 -21.35 19.30 1.90
C LEU A 173 -22.22 20.32 1.17
N VAL A 174 -21.57 21.35 0.63
CA VAL A 174 -22.19 22.31 -0.31
C VAL A 174 -21.29 22.52 -1.53
N SER A 175 -21.90 22.91 -2.60
CA SER A 175 -21.23 23.28 -3.84
C SER A 175 -21.97 24.42 -4.52
N ASP A 176 -21.22 25.38 -5.03
CA ASP A 176 -21.73 26.53 -5.78
C ASP A 176 -22.17 26.14 -7.21
N THR A 177 -22.23 24.84 -7.55
CA THR A 177 -22.65 24.39 -8.88
C THR A 177 -24.17 24.48 -9.02
N GLU A 178 -24.61 25.16 -10.06
CA GLU A 178 -26.00 25.27 -10.49
C GLU A 178 -26.57 23.97 -11.09
N ASN A 179 -25.92 22.84 -10.89
CA ASN A 179 -26.34 21.56 -11.47
C ASN A 179 -27.68 21.10 -10.90
N PHE A 180 -28.67 21.13 -11.77
CA PHE A 180 -30.05 20.72 -11.53
C PHE A 180 -30.16 19.21 -11.35
N GLY A 181 -30.47 18.76 -10.15
CA GLY A 181 -30.82 17.36 -9.91
C GLY A 181 -30.12 16.74 -8.71
N LEU A 182 -30.33 15.46 -8.51
CA LEU A 182 -29.71 14.62 -7.47
C LEU A 182 -28.22 14.37 -7.82
N VAL A 183 -27.42 15.41 -7.87
CA VAL A 183 -26.00 15.31 -8.21
C VAL A 183 -25.22 14.94 -6.97
N ASP A 184 -24.36 13.93 -7.10
CA ASP A 184 -23.38 13.59 -6.09
C ASP A 184 -22.27 14.63 -6.12
N ILE A 185 -22.31 15.57 -5.15
CA ILE A 185 -21.30 16.63 -5.05
C ILE A 185 -20.05 16.19 -4.31
N PHE A 186 -20.02 15.00 -3.70
CA PHE A 186 -18.82 14.50 -3.05
C PHE A 186 -17.66 14.38 -4.03
N GLY A 187 -16.53 15.01 -3.70
CA GLY A 187 -15.33 15.03 -4.56
C GLY A 187 -15.36 16.05 -5.70
N HIS A 188 -16.46 16.77 -5.93
CA HIS A 188 -16.51 17.81 -6.95
C HIS A 188 -15.59 18.99 -6.60
N SER A 189 -14.99 19.63 -7.60
CA SER A 189 -13.97 20.68 -7.39
C SER A 189 -14.45 21.88 -6.58
N SER A 190 -15.72 22.27 -6.71
CA SER A 190 -16.32 23.40 -5.98
C SER A 190 -16.89 23.01 -4.61
N THR A 191 -16.88 21.74 -4.23
CA THR A 191 -17.47 21.26 -2.98
C THR A 191 -16.68 21.73 -1.75
N LYS A 192 -17.40 22.27 -0.77
CA LYS A 192 -16.90 22.64 0.55
C LYS A 192 -17.62 21.83 1.62
N THR A 193 -16.91 21.48 2.68
CA THR A 193 -17.51 20.92 3.89
C THR A 193 -18.03 22.05 4.75
N ILE A 194 -19.33 22.02 5.11
CA ILE A 194 -19.92 22.97 6.06
C ILE A 194 -19.78 22.45 7.48
N GLN A 195 -20.17 21.17 7.68
CA GLN A 195 -20.20 20.55 8.99
C GLN A 195 -19.77 19.09 8.90
N SER A 196 -19.05 18.63 9.90
CA SER A 196 -18.72 17.21 10.08
C SER A 196 -18.99 16.83 11.52
N LYS A 197 -19.64 15.67 11.71
CA LYS A 197 -19.89 15.06 13.00
C LYS A 197 -19.25 13.68 12.99
N ASP A 198 -18.36 13.41 13.93
CA ASP A 198 -17.70 12.11 14.14
C ASP A 198 -16.96 11.56 12.90
N ILE A 199 -16.56 12.43 11.98
CA ILE A 199 -15.69 12.11 10.86
C ILE A 199 -14.24 12.12 11.38
N LEU A 200 -13.59 10.94 11.35
CA LEU A 200 -12.20 10.79 11.79
C LEU A 200 -11.22 11.38 10.79
N TYR A 201 -11.51 11.23 9.51
CA TYR A 201 -10.60 11.62 8.45
C TYR A 201 -11.38 12.15 7.25
N TYR A 202 -11.04 13.36 6.86
CA TYR A 202 -11.47 13.95 5.59
C TYR A 202 -10.24 14.45 4.88
N HIS A 203 -9.96 13.91 3.72
CA HIS A 203 -8.82 14.27 2.90
C HIS A 203 -9.28 14.61 1.49
N ARG A 204 -8.81 15.73 1.01
CA ARG A 204 -8.99 16.14 -0.37
C ARG A 204 -7.64 16.60 -0.93
N GLU A 205 -7.20 15.92 -1.98
CA GLU A 205 -6.00 16.29 -2.72
C GLU A 205 -6.40 16.73 -4.12
N THR A 206 -5.98 17.91 -4.51
CA THR A 206 -6.28 18.53 -5.82
C THR A 206 -5.08 18.56 -6.75
N LYS A 207 -3.96 18.00 -6.31
CA LYS A 207 -2.75 17.85 -7.12
C LYS A 207 -2.50 16.39 -7.42
N ARG A 208 -2.04 16.10 -8.63
CA ARG A 208 -1.61 14.75 -8.98
C ARG A 208 -0.45 14.32 -8.10
N LYS A 209 -0.69 13.30 -7.28
CA LYS A 209 0.33 12.66 -6.43
C LYS A 209 0.29 11.17 -6.61
N PRO A 210 1.44 10.49 -6.82
CA PRO A 210 1.51 9.04 -6.93
C PRO A 210 1.42 8.39 -5.54
N ALA A 211 0.23 8.47 -4.93
CA ALA A 211 -0.06 7.97 -3.60
C ALA A 211 -0.68 6.55 -3.61
N TYR A 212 -0.76 5.93 -4.76
CA TYR A 212 -1.30 4.58 -4.95
C TYR A 212 -0.32 3.78 -5.80
N PHE A 213 -0.02 2.54 -5.39
CA PHE A 213 1.02 1.77 -6.05
C PHE A 213 0.67 0.29 -6.15
N LYS A 214 1.27 -0.39 -7.13
CA LYS A 214 1.47 -1.83 -7.15
C LYS A 214 2.95 -2.13 -6.98
N ALA A 215 3.25 -3.19 -6.29
CA ALA A 215 4.63 -3.58 -6.02
C ALA A 215 4.84 -5.07 -6.24
N LYS A 216 6.08 -5.44 -6.52
CA LYS A 216 6.58 -6.80 -6.42
C LYS A 216 7.35 -6.93 -5.11
N LYS A 217 7.15 -8.06 -4.43
CA LYS A 217 7.81 -8.44 -3.20
C LYS A 217 8.86 -9.49 -3.49
N LEU A 218 10.04 -9.32 -2.94
CA LEU A 218 11.08 -10.35 -2.98
C LEU A 218 10.72 -11.45 -1.99
N THR A 219 10.58 -12.67 -2.50
CA THR A 219 10.23 -13.85 -1.71
C THR A 219 11.20 -14.99 -1.97
N VAL A 220 11.33 -15.89 -1.01
CA VAL A 220 12.09 -17.14 -1.20
C VAL A 220 11.24 -18.09 -2.05
N GLN A 221 11.89 -18.88 -2.88
CA GLN A 221 11.22 -19.92 -3.66
C GLN A 221 10.67 -21.01 -2.73
N ASP A 222 9.40 -21.41 -2.92
CA ASP A 222 8.69 -22.32 -2.01
C ASP A 222 9.38 -23.68 -1.86
N GLU A 223 9.95 -24.20 -2.96
CA GLU A 223 10.75 -25.45 -2.96
C GLU A 223 11.97 -25.35 -2.03
N LYS A 224 12.60 -24.18 -1.97
CA LYS A 224 13.76 -23.95 -1.10
C LYS A 224 13.37 -23.82 0.36
N ILE A 225 12.20 -23.24 0.65
CA ILE A 225 11.64 -23.20 2.00
C ILE A 225 11.37 -24.63 2.49
N SER A 226 10.74 -25.46 1.67
CA SER A 226 10.45 -26.85 2.00
C SER A 226 11.73 -27.67 2.26
N TYR A 227 12.74 -27.46 1.44
CA TYR A 227 14.06 -28.09 1.63
C TYR A 227 14.70 -27.62 2.95
N PHE A 228 14.69 -26.34 3.23
CA PHE A 228 15.22 -25.74 4.46
C PHE A 228 14.54 -26.32 5.71
N ILE A 229 13.20 -26.40 5.72
CA ILE A 229 12.43 -26.99 6.82
C ILE A 229 12.82 -28.47 7.02
N SER A 230 12.90 -29.23 5.94
CA SER A 230 13.25 -30.67 6.00
C SER A 230 14.67 -30.86 6.53
N ASP A 231 15.63 -30.05 6.07
CA ASP A 231 17.01 -30.11 6.52
C ASP A 231 17.12 -29.72 8.01
N PHE A 232 16.40 -28.67 8.42
CA PHE A 232 16.34 -28.23 9.80
C PHE A 232 15.76 -29.32 10.73
N ILE A 233 14.64 -29.96 10.34
CA ILE A 233 14.03 -31.04 11.13
C ILE A 233 14.98 -32.24 11.21
N ASN A 234 15.62 -32.61 10.11
CA ASN A 234 16.57 -33.73 10.08
C ASN A 234 17.80 -33.47 10.98
N LYS A 235 18.34 -32.24 10.98
CA LYS A 235 19.45 -31.85 11.84
C LYS A 235 19.04 -31.87 13.32
N ASN A 236 17.88 -31.34 13.67
CA ASN A 236 17.36 -31.38 15.04
C ASN A 236 17.10 -32.79 15.55
N ASN A 237 16.67 -33.70 14.68
CA ASN A 237 16.45 -35.10 15.07
C ASN A 237 17.74 -35.92 15.20
N ASN A 238 18.82 -35.47 14.57
CA ASN A 238 20.06 -36.29 14.45
C ASN A 238 21.25 -35.75 15.28
N SER A 239 21.13 -34.66 16.04
CA SER A 239 22.36 -34.11 16.66
C SER A 239 22.22 -33.47 18.01
N SER A 240 23.16 -33.83 18.88
CA SER A 240 23.65 -33.08 20.02
C SER A 240 24.89 -32.21 19.74
N GLU A 241 25.52 -32.33 18.59
CA GLU A 241 26.83 -31.69 18.33
C GLU A 241 26.82 -30.55 17.26
N TRP A 242 25.95 -30.62 16.25
CA TRP A 242 25.96 -29.65 15.14
C TRP A 242 25.25 -28.32 15.47
N THR A 243 24.38 -28.31 16.45
CA THR A 243 23.67 -27.09 16.84
C THR A 243 24.59 -26.05 17.47
N LYS A 244 25.68 -26.45 18.13
CA LYS A 244 26.59 -25.50 18.77
C LYS A 244 27.38 -24.67 17.76
N ASP A 245 27.97 -25.29 16.76
CA ASP A 245 28.88 -24.58 15.82
C ASP A 245 28.18 -23.65 14.85
N LEU A 246 26.94 -23.97 14.45
CA LEU A 246 26.14 -23.11 13.56
C LEU A 246 25.53 -21.94 14.31
N PHE A 247 25.21 -22.10 15.59
CA PHE A 247 24.53 -21.12 16.42
C PHE A 247 25.47 -20.24 17.25
N GLU A 248 26.71 -20.67 17.50
CA GLU A 248 27.73 -19.83 18.16
C GLU A 248 28.27 -18.70 17.25
N SER A 249 28.04 -18.78 15.93
CA SER A 249 28.42 -17.74 14.96
C SER A 249 27.33 -16.68 14.72
N PHE A 250 26.14 -16.85 15.28
CA PHE A 250 25.04 -15.91 15.11
C PHE A 250 24.78 -15.14 16.42
N ASP A 251 24.61 -13.84 16.28
CA ASP A 251 24.36 -12.90 17.35
C ASP A 251 23.16 -13.35 18.21
N SER A 252 23.27 -13.23 19.52
CA SER A 252 22.44 -13.84 20.56
C SER A 252 20.97 -13.40 20.62
N ASP A 253 20.50 -12.58 19.70
CA ASP A 253 19.15 -12.00 19.72
C ASP A 253 18.12 -12.73 18.83
N ILE A 254 18.48 -13.84 18.19
CA ILE A 254 17.56 -14.61 17.37
C ILE A 254 16.95 -15.73 18.22
N ASP A 255 15.63 -15.68 18.43
CA ASP A 255 14.88 -16.72 19.12
C ASP A 255 14.75 -17.97 18.23
N TYR A 256 15.66 -18.93 18.41
CA TYR A 256 15.73 -20.21 17.69
C TYR A 256 14.74 -21.26 18.19
N ASN A 257 13.61 -20.86 18.75
CA ASN A 257 12.59 -21.81 19.11
C ASN A 257 12.09 -22.54 17.86
N SER A 258 12.19 -23.86 17.81
CA SER A 258 11.80 -24.70 16.67
C SER A 258 10.35 -24.44 16.21
N GLN A 259 9.46 -24.05 17.11
CA GLN A 259 8.09 -23.69 16.77
C GLN A 259 8.01 -22.39 15.95
N ASN A 260 8.84 -21.39 16.23
CA ASN A 260 8.88 -20.15 15.47
C ASN A 260 9.41 -20.35 14.05
N ILE A 261 10.40 -21.23 13.86
CA ILE A 261 10.92 -21.58 12.53
C ILE A 261 9.85 -22.26 11.69
N ILE A 262 9.06 -23.16 12.27
CA ILE A 262 7.96 -23.84 11.58
C ILE A 262 6.84 -22.85 11.24
N GLN A 263 6.56 -21.87 12.09
CA GLN A 263 5.54 -20.86 11.87
C GLN A 263 5.96 -19.80 10.84
N ASN A 264 7.23 -19.40 10.79
CA ASN A 264 7.74 -18.40 9.85
C ASN A 264 9.06 -18.83 9.20
N PRO A 265 9.07 -19.92 8.41
CA PRO A 265 10.29 -20.46 7.82
C PRO A 265 10.97 -19.50 6.84
N GLN A 266 10.18 -18.67 6.15
CA GLN A 266 10.71 -17.70 5.20
C GLN A 266 11.50 -16.60 5.89
N GLY A 267 11.03 -16.11 7.04
CA GLY A 267 11.74 -15.10 7.83
C GLY A 267 13.08 -15.62 8.33
N HIS A 268 13.08 -16.79 8.95
CA HIS A 268 14.30 -17.42 9.45
C HIS A 268 15.29 -17.77 8.34
N PHE A 269 14.81 -18.29 7.20
CA PHE A 269 15.66 -18.55 6.04
C PHE A 269 16.34 -17.28 5.54
N LEU A 270 15.63 -16.16 5.49
CA LEU A 270 16.19 -14.88 5.09
C LEU A 270 17.24 -14.35 6.10
N ASP A 271 17.00 -14.54 7.38
CA ASP A 271 17.94 -14.18 8.45
C ASP A 271 19.23 -15.01 8.35
N MET A 272 19.13 -16.30 8.07
CA MET A 272 20.28 -17.19 7.84
C MET A 272 21.10 -16.79 6.59
N LEU A 273 20.44 -16.39 5.51
CA LEU A 273 21.11 -15.98 4.27
C LEU A 273 21.87 -14.65 4.39
N GLN A 274 21.64 -13.86 5.42
CA GLN A 274 22.35 -12.59 5.62
C GLN A 274 23.84 -12.75 5.96
N SER A 275 24.26 -13.93 6.39
CA SER A 275 25.60 -14.18 6.92
C SER A 275 26.65 -14.63 5.89
N ASN A 276 26.71 -14.07 4.70
CA ASN A 276 27.71 -14.32 3.64
C ASN A 276 27.47 -15.50 2.66
N GLU A 277 26.37 -16.20 2.75
CA GLU A 277 26.10 -17.33 1.85
C GLU A 277 25.48 -16.92 0.49
N LEU A 278 24.90 -15.74 0.41
CA LEU A 278 24.34 -15.21 -0.83
C LEU A 278 25.44 -14.57 -1.69
N ASN A 279 25.80 -15.26 -2.74
CA ASN A 279 26.55 -14.67 -3.83
C ASN A 279 25.65 -14.51 -5.06
N VAL A 280 26.14 -13.75 -6.04
CA VAL A 280 25.43 -13.48 -7.30
C VAL A 280 24.93 -14.76 -7.99
N ASN A 281 25.68 -15.87 -7.88
CA ASN A 281 25.38 -17.11 -8.55
C ASN A 281 24.26 -17.89 -7.85
N THR A 282 24.08 -17.72 -6.54
CA THR A 282 23.09 -18.43 -5.73
C THR A 282 21.80 -17.66 -5.53
N ALA A 283 21.82 -16.31 -5.63
CA ALA A 283 20.66 -15.47 -5.38
C ALA A 283 19.43 -15.84 -6.22
N LEU A 284 19.62 -16.10 -7.52
CA LEU A 284 18.54 -16.51 -8.42
C LEU A 284 17.97 -17.90 -8.11
N LEU A 285 18.69 -18.74 -7.38
CA LEU A 285 18.22 -20.05 -6.96
C LEU A 285 17.29 -19.96 -5.75
N TYR A 286 17.42 -18.92 -4.95
CA TYR A 286 16.66 -18.77 -3.71
C TYR A 286 15.50 -17.79 -3.83
N PHE A 287 15.62 -16.75 -4.65
CA PHE A 287 14.64 -15.66 -4.68
C PHE A 287 13.82 -15.63 -5.95
N LYS A 288 12.59 -15.18 -5.79
CA LYS A 288 11.66 -14.81 -6.86
C LYS A 288 10.90 -13.55 -6.48
N TRP A 289 10.37 -12.86 -7.49
CA TRP A 289 9.42 -11.78 -7.29
C TRP A 289 7.98 -12.28 -7.34
N THR A 290 7.18 -11.88 -6.38
CA THR A 290 5.72 -12.11 -6.35
C THR A 290 4.98 -10.78 -6.28
N ASP A 291 3.73 -10.72 -6.73
CA ASP A 291 2.93 -9.53 -6.54
C ASP A 291 2.64 -9.31 -5.05
N ALA A 292 2.70 -8.06 -4.61
CA ALA A 292 2.17 -7.69 -3.30
C ALA A 292 0.67 -8.00 -3.27
N ASN A 293 0.21 -8.57 -2.16
CA ASN A 293 -1.14 -9.09 -2.02
C ASN A 293 -1.88 -8.46 -0.82
N LEU A 294 -3.05 -9.02 -0.49
CA LEU A 294 -3.87 -8.55 0.62
C LEU A 294 -3.18 -8.70 1.98
N ASP A 295 -2.34 -9.72 2.16
CA ASP A 295 -1.59 -9.90 3.41
C ASP A 295 -0.56 -8.78 3.59
N ASP A 296 0.03 -8.29 2.50
CA ASP A 296 0.95 -7.15 2.54
C ASP A 296 0.20 -5.83 2.84
N VAL A 297 -1.06 -5.69 2.42
CA VAL A 297 -1.94 -4.59 2.86
C VAL A 297 -2.21 -4.68 4.37
N GLU A 298 -2.47 -5.88 4.89
CA GLU A 298 -2.73 -6.08 6.32
C GLU A 298 -1.52 -5.71 7.19
N LYS A 299 -0.30 -5.94 6.71
CA LYS A 299 0.94 -5.53 7.41
C LYS A 299 1.03 -4.03 7.68
N LEU A 300 0.38 -3.20 6.87
CA LEU A 300 0.27 -1.75 7.13
C LEU A 300 -0.51 -1.42 8.42
N PHE A 301 -1.22 -2.40 8.99
CA PHE A 301 -2.05 -2.26 10.19
C PHE A 301 -1.61 -3.16 11.34
N GLU A 302 -0.52 -3.90 11.17
CA GLU A 302 0.12 -4.68 12.23
C GLU A 302 0.99 -3.74 13.07
N ASN A 303 0.60 -3.53 14.33
CA ASN A 303 1.47 -2.92 15.32
C ASN A 303 2.29 -4.06 15.96
N TYR A 304 3.56 -4.16 15.60
CA TYR A 304 4.50 -4.98 16.34
C TYR A 304 4.75 -4.30 17.69
N GLY A 305 4.20 -4.88 18.76
CA GLY A 305 4.52 -4.52 20.11
C GLY A 305 3.37 -3.86 20.88
N ASN A 306 2.58 -4.69 21.49
CA ASN A 306 2.09 -4.55 22.86
C ASN A 306 2.32 -5.87 23.56
#